data_eb0058257360807b4a1c82c89d32ea1b
#
_entry.id   eb0058257360807b4a1c82c89d32ea1b
#
_cell.length_a   1.000
_cell.length_b   1.000
_cell.length_c   1.000
_cell.angle_alpha   90.00
_cell.angle_beta   90.00
_cell.angle_gamma   90.00
#
_symmetry.space_group_name_H-M   'P 1'
#
loop_
_entity.id
_entity.type
_entity.pdbx_description
1 polymer ?
#
loop_
_entity_poly.entity_id
_entity_poly.type
_entity_poly.pdbx_seq_one_letter_code
_entity_poly.pdbx_strand_id
1 'polypeptide(L)'
;MRLPFPRSGADHGRPATPHPGPARGASSPLHRFNAAAPAAALSMLLACCGSRRWAHRLAVHRPYPDIDALLAAADEAGYDMTHADLTEALRAESAYHPPTDGPGAPAATTALRAGHAAYADRFGHAFIVHLDDFGPEERLDQALAGIRTRLANDADEERAVAGEELRRLARARLARLLTAPRAGAARP
;
A
#
# COMPACT_ATOMS: atom_id res chain seq x y z
N MET A 1 14.17 79.16 36.60
CA MET A 1 15.06 78.85 35.47
C MET A 1 14.51 77.55 34.87
N ARG A 2 13.82 77.63 33.75
CA ARG A 2 13.17 76.48 33.08
C ARG A 2 13.95 76.10 31.84
N LEU A 3 14.39 74.84 31.75
CA LEU A 3 14.98 74.28 30.55
C LEU A 3 13.90 73.61 29.68
N PRO A 4 13.93 73.76 28.37
CA PRO A 4 12.96 73.13 27.47
C PRO A 4 13.37 71.73 27.04
N PHE A 5 12.37 70.85 26.93
CA PHE A 5 12.47 69.52 26.35
C PHE A 5 12.50 69.56 24.84
N PRO A 6 13.31 68.74 24.17
CA PRO A 6 13.16 68.53 22.72
C PRO A 6 12.06 67.51 22.41
N ARG A 7 11.28 67.84 21.36
CA ARG A 7 10.20 67.03 20.84
C ARG A 7 10.72 65.87 20.02
N SER A 8 10.10 64.78 20.26
CA SER A 8 10.14 63.49 19.63
C SER A 8 10.07 63.53 18.10
N GLY A 9 10.94 62.80 17.44
CA GLY A 9 10.91 62.51 16.00
C GLY A 9 9.84 61.47 15.67
N ALA A 10 9.15 61.70 14.59
CA ALA A 10 8.11 60.85 14.04
C ALA A 10 8.73 59.51 13.56
N ASP A 11 8.29 58.43 14.17
CA ASP A 11 8.55 57.08 13.70
C ASP A 11 7.69 56.83 12.44
N HIS A 12 8.37 56.76 11.30
CA HIS A 12 7.75 56.39 10.04
C HIS A 12 7.54 54.89 10.01
N GLY A 13 6.26 54.52 10.23
CA GLY A 13 5.79 53.14 10.12
C GLY A 13 6.26 52.48 8.82
N ARG A 14 7.19 51.56 8.93
CA ARG A 14 7.60 50.66 7.85
C ARG A 14 6.41 49.79 7.45
N PRO A 15 5.96 49.78 6.19
CA PRO A 15 4.87 48.91 5.78
C PRO A 15 5.29 47.45 6.01
N ALA A 16 4.46 46.71 6.78
CA ALA A 16 4.62 45.28 6.99
C ALA A 16 4.54 44.60 5.62
N THR A 17 5.66 43.99 5.20
CA THR A 17 5.65 43.07 4.06
C THR A 17 4.71 41.93 4.38
N PRO A 18 3.74 41.59 3.53
CA PRO A 18 2.91 40.43 3.72
C PRO A 18 3.83 39.19 3.67
N HIS A 19 3.90 38.45 4.76
CA HIS A 19 4.52 37.13 4.74
C HIS A 19 3.80 36.31 3.67
N PRO A 20 4.52 35.68 2.70
CA PRO A 20 3.90 34.72 1.83
C PRO A 20 3.37 33.61 2.74
N GLY A 21 2.04 33.46 2.76
CA GLY A 21 1.41 32.33 3.43
C GLY A 21 2.02 31.04 2.93
N PRO A 22 1.97 29.95 3.72
CA PRO A 22 2.60 28.71 3.33
C PRO A 22 2.13 28.35 1.91
N ALA A 23 3.09 28.19 1.01
CA ALA A 23 2.84 27.72 -0.35
C ALA A 23 1.84 26.59 -0.25
N ARG A 24 0.81 26.58 -1.10
CA ARG A 24 -0.17 25.48 -1.17
C ARG A 24 0.60 24.20 -1.44
N GLY A 25 1.10 23.60 -0.36
CA GLY A 25 1.87 22.39 -0.37
C GLY A 25 1.05 21.31 -1.03
N ALA A 26 1.65 20.56 -1.93
CA ALA A 26 1.02 19.39 -2.52
C ALA A 26 0.42 18.55 -1.37
N SER A 27 -0.91 18.41 -1.35
CA SER A 27 -1.62 17.70 -0.29
C SER A 27 -1.03 16.31 -0.14
N SER A 28 -0.79 15.86 1.11
CA SER A 28 -0.20 14.55 1.36
C SER A 28 -0.99 13.44 0.67
N PRO A 29 -0.38 12.29 0.35
CA PRO A 29 -1.10 11.17 -0.23
C PRO A 29 -2.32 10.75 0.60
N LEU A 30 -2.20 10.73 1.92
CA LEU A 30 -3.32 10.44 2.82
C LEU A 30 -4.43 11.50 2.70
N HIS A 31 -4.08 12.79 2.64
CA HIS A 31 -5.09 13.83 2.45
C HIS A 31 -5.83 13.67 1.13
N ARG A 32 -5.13 13.32 0.04
CA ARG A 32 -5.76 13.04 -1.26
C ARG A 32 -6.69 11.83 -1.19
N PHE A 33 -6.27 10.76 -0.51
CA PHE A 33 -7.12 9.58 -0.28
C PHE A 33 -8.36 9.95 0.53
N ASN A 34 -8.22 10.69 1.62
CA ASN A 34 -9.34 11.13 2.46
C ASN A 34 -10.34 12.02 1.69
N ALA A 35 -9.84 12.89 0.82
CA ALA A 35 -10.66 13.82 0.02
C ALA A 35 -11.16 13.22 -1.30
N ALA A 36 -10.73 12.00 -1.66
CA ALA A 36 -11.13 11.36 -2.91
C ALA A 36 -12.64 11.07 -2.94
N ALA A 37 -13.25 11.19 -4.13
CA ALA A 37 -14.62 10.76 -4.34
C ALA A 37 -14.79 9.28 -3.92
N PRO A 38 -15.96 8.87 -3.39
CA PRO A 38 -16.16 7.52 -2.87
C PRO A 38 -15.76 6.41 -3.86
N ALA A 39 -16.13 6.52 -5.12
CA ALA A 39 -15.78 5.55 -6.15
C ALA A 39 -14.27 5.49 -6.43
N ALA A 40 -13.59 6.64 -6.42
CA ALA A 40 -12.14 6.68 -6.61
C ALA A 40 -11.39 6.05 -5.43
N ALA A 41 -11.80 6.34 -4.19
CA ALA A 41 -11.21 5.71 -3.01
C ALA A 41 -11.44 4.20 -3.01
N LEU A 42 -12.64 3.74 -3.38
CA LEU A 42 -12.94 2.32 -3.48
C LEU A 42 -12.05 1.63 -4.53
N SER A 43 -11.86 2.24 -5.70
CA SER A 43 -10.97 1.71 -6.74
C SER A 43 -9.52 1.61 -6.27
N MET A 44 -9.03 2.61 -5.53
CA MET A 44 -7.68 2.60 -4.94
C MET A 44 -7.51 1.44 -3.95
N LEU A 45 -8.50 1.19 -3.12
CA LEU A 45 -8.49 0.12 -2.13
C LEU A 45 -8.60 -1.25 -2.78
N LEU A 46 -9.45 -1.42 -3.80
CA LEU A 46 -9.58 -2.67 -4.56
C LEU A 46 -8.29 -3.04 -5.29
N ALA A 47 -7.48 -2.06 -5.69
CA ALA A 47 -6.14 -2.32 -6.22
C ALA A 47 -5.14 -2.82 -5.16
N CYS A 48 -5.41 -2.61 -3.87
CA CYS A 48 -4.59 -3.14 -2.78
C CYS A 48 -5.03 -4.54 -2.35
N CYS A 49 -6.35 -4.79 -2.27
CA CYS A 49 -6.95 -6.07 -1.93
C CYS A 49 -8.27 -6.23 -2.70
N GLY A 50 -8.43 -7.32 -3.43
CA GLY A 50 -9.59 -7.57 -4.30
C GLY A 50 -10.91 -7.86 -3.58
N SER A 51 -10.99 -7.78 -2.24
CA SER A 51 -12.23 -7.93 -1.49
C SER A 51 -13.03 -6.62 -1.46
N ARG A 52 -14.24 -6.65 -2.01
CA ARG A 52 -15.18 -5.51 -1.98
C ARG A 52 -15.57 -5.13 -0.55
N ARG A 53 -15.78 -6.10 0.32
CA ARG A 53 -16.13 -5.84 1.72
C ARG A 53 -15.02 -5.12 2.46
N TRP A 54 -13.77 -5.60 2.32
CA TRP A 54 -12.59 -4.95 2.88
C TRP A 54 -12.45 -3.51 2.38
N ALA A 55 -12.49 -3.31 1.07
CA ALA A 55 -12.35 -2.00 0.46
C ALA A 55 -13.49 -1.04 0.87
N HIS A 56 -14.74 -1.51 0.90
CA HIS A 56 -15.87 -0.70 1.33
C HIS A 56 -15.74 -0.28 2.80
N ARG A 57 -15.36 -1.20 3.69
CA ARG A 57 -15.16 -0.90 5.12
C ARG A 57 -14.15 0.25 5.31
N LEU A 58 -13.03 0.21 4.61
CA LEU A 58 -12.04 1.28 4.69
C LEU A 58 -12.52 2.60 4.04
N ALA A 59 -13.26 2.52 2.96
CA ALA A 59 -13.76 3.70 2.26
C ALA A 59 -14.77 4.49 3.08
N VAL A 60 -15.66 3.82 3.83
CA VAL A 60 -16.71 4.48 4.63
C VAL A 60 -16.19 5.07 5.94
N HIS A 61 -15.05 4.60 6.46
CA HIS A 61 -14.46 5.11 7.71
C HIS A 61 -13.52 6.30 7.51
N ARG A 62 -13.40 6.82 6.27
CA ARG A 62 -12.65 8.05 6.03
C ARG A 62 -13.37 9.27 6.65
N PRO A 63 -12.62 10.30 7.09
CA PRO A 63 -11.18 10.49 6.96
C PRO A 63 -10.38 9.78 8.07
N TYR A 64 -9.18 9.29 7.72
CA TYR A 64 -8.21 8.76 8.68
C TYR A 64 -7.28 9.87 9.15
N PRO A 65 -6.92 9.92 10.44
CA PRO A 65 -6.06 10.96 10.99
C PRO A 65 -4.62 10.86 10.49
N ASP A 66 -4.11 9.64 10.34
CA ASP A 66 -2.75 9.33 9.89
C ASP A 66 -2.71 8.00 9.14
N ILE A 67 -1.52 7.68 8.62
CA ILE A 67 -1.29 6.44 7.86
C ILE A 67 -1.41 5.22 8.76
N ASP A 68 -0.94 5.30 9.99
CA ASP A 68 -0.94 4.18 10.93
C ASP A 68 -2.38 3.77 11.30
N ALA A 69 -3.27 4.74 11.50
CA ALA A 69 -4.70 4.48 11.73
C ALA A 69 -5.36 3.78 10.53
N LEU A 70 -5.02 4.20 9.30
CA LEU A 70 -5.53 3.53 8.11
C LEU A 70 -4.98 2.11 7.95
N LEU A 71 -3.69 1.90 8.23
CA LEU A 71 -3.06 0.58 8.16
C LEU A 71 -3.61 -0.36 9.24
N ALA A 72 -3.84 0.13 10.46
CA ALA A 72 -4.47 -0.64 11.53
C ALA A 72 -5.90 -1.04 11.16
N ALA A 73 -6.71 -0.12 10.63
CA ALA A 73 -8.05 -0.43 10.14
C ALA A 73 -8.04 -1.45 8.98
N ALA A 74 -7.01 -1.40 8.12
CA ALA A 74 -6.84 -2.36 7.04
C ALA A 74 -6.52 -3.78 7.56
N ASP A 75 -5.69 -3.89 8.59
CA ASP A 75 -5.38 -5.15 9.24
C ASP A 75 -6.63 -5.73 9.92
N GLU A 76 -7.37 -4.94 10.70
CA GLU A 76 -8.63 -5.37 11.31
C GLU A 76 -9.66 -5.83 10.27
N ALA A 77 -9.84 -5.04 9.20
CA ALA A 77 -10.75 -5.43 8.13
C ALA A 77 -10.31 -6.73 7.42
N GLY A 78 -9.00 -6.99 7.38
CA GLY A 78 -8.42 -8.22 6.85
C GLY A 78 -8.72 -9.44 7.73
N TYR A 79 -8.61 -9.31 9.05
CA TYR A 79 -8.96 -10.37 10.00
C TYR A 79 -10.46 -10.71 9.98
N ASP A 80 -11.30 -9.71 9.72
CA ASP A 80 -12.76 -9.87 9.68
C ASP A 80 -13.30 -10.37 8.33
N MET A 81 -12.42 -10.68 7.36
CA MET A 81 -12.85 -11.25 6.09
C MET A 81 -13.47 -12.64 6.30
N THR A 82 -14.64 -12.83 5.75
CA THR A 82 -15.26 -14.16 5.66
C THR A 82 -14.52 -15.02 4.64
N HIS A 83 -14.81 -16.34 4.64
CA HIS A 83 -14.30 -17.25 3.62
C HIS A 83 -14.64 -16.76 2.19
N ALA A 84 -15.84 -16.24 1.98
CA ALA A 84 -16.26 -15.72 0.68
C ALA A 84 -15.48 -14.46 0.26
N ASP A 85 -15.23 -13.54 1.21
CA ASP A 85 -14.44 -12.34 0.99
C ASP A 85 -12.98 -12.68 0.65
N LEU A 86 -12.40 -13.64 1.37
CA LEU A 86 -11.04 -14.13 1.11
C LEU A 86 -10.96 -14.81 -0.28
N THR A 87 -11.94 -15.64 -0.61
CA THR A 87 -12.00 -16.29 -1.93
C THR A 87 -12.13 -15.26 -3.06
N GLU A 88 -12.95 -14.22 -2.88
CA GLU A 88 -13.07 -13.11 -3.83
C GLU A 88 -11.72 -12.42 -4.03
N ALA A 89 -11.04 -12.08 -2.94
CA ALA A 89 -9.76 -11.40 -2.99
C ALA A 89 -8.67 -12.26 -3.65
N LEU A 90 -8.55 -13.54 -3.28
CA LEU A 90 -7.56 -14.46 -3.84
C LEU A 90 -7.75 -14.71 -5.34
N ARG A 91 -8.99 -14.69 -5.85
CA ARG A 91 -9.27 -14.78 -7.28
C ARG A 91 -8.83 -13.54 -8.07
N ALA A 92 -8.76 -12.40 -7.42
CA ALA A 92 -8.28 -11.16 -8.04
C ALA A 92 -6.75 -11.06 -8.06
N GLU A 93 -6.05 -11.94 -7.32
CA GLU A 93 -4.60 -11.92 -7.24
C GLU A 93 -3.94 -12.62 -8.44
N SER A 94 -2.75 -12.12 -8.78
CA SER A 94 -1.87 -12.73 -9.78
C SER A 94 -0.69 -13.42 -9.07
N ALA A 95 -0.21 -14.51 -9.65
CA ALA A 95 0.97 -15.19 -9.14
C ALA A 95 2.20 -14.27 -9.17
N TYR A 96 3.07 -14.43 -8.18
CA TYR A 96 4.33 -13.70 -8.12
C TYR A 96 5.28 -14.12 -9.25
N HIS A 97 5.80 -13.15 -9.99
CA HIS A 97 6.79 -13.36 -11.03
C HIS A 97 8.01 -12.47 -10.75
N PRO A 98 9.08 -13.03 -10.15
CA PRO A 98 10.30 -12.27 -9.94
C PRO A 98 10.98 -11.97 -11.28
N PRO A 99 11.76 -10.88 -11.36
CA PRO A 99 12.71 -10.72 -12.44
C PRO A 99 13.65 -11.94 -12.47
N THR A 100 13.81 -12.56 -13.62
CA THR A 100 14.68 -13.72 -13.79
C THR A 100 15.76 -13.37 -14.79
N ASP A 101 16.80 -12.67 -14.32
CA ASP A 101 17.98 -12.31 -15.10
C ASP A 101 19.16 -13.16 -14.66
N GLY A 102 19.99 -13.60 -15.59
CA GLY A 102 21.25 -14.28 -15.32
C GLY A 102 21.28 -15.78 -15.63
N PRO A 103 22.45 -16.42 -15.35
CA PRO A 103 22.65 -17.86 -15.56
C PRO A 103 21.65 -18.69 -14.74
N GLY A 104 20.91 -19.58 -15.40
CA GLY A 104 19.88 -20.41 -14.73
C GLY A 104 18.46 -19.83 -14.78
N ALA A 105 18.26 -18.59 -15.21
CA ALA A 105 16.95 -17.94 -15.34
C ALA A 105 15.89 -18.80 -16.09
N PRO A 106 16.19 -19.48 -17.22
CA PRO A 106 15.21 -20.30 -17.92
C PRO A 106 14.72 -21.49 -17.08
N ALA A 107 15.63 -22.16 -16.35
CA ALA A 107 15.29 -23.29 -15.49
C ALA A 107 14.44 -22.84 -14.30
N ALA A 108 14.83 -21.75 -13.65
CA ALA A 108 14.10 -21.16 -12.53
C ALA A 108 12.70 -20.70 -12.95
N THR A 109 12.58 -20.03 -14.09
CA THR A 109 11.28 -19.61 -14.65
C THR A 109 10.39 -20.82 -14.95
N THR A 110 10.97 -21.90 -15.48
CA THR A 110 10.23 -23.14 -15.77
C THR A 110 9.74 -23.80 -14.47
N ALA A 111 10.60 -23.90 -13.47
CA ALA A 111 10.25 -24.46 -12.16
C ALA A 111 9.16 -23.62 -11.47
N LEU A 112 9.28 -22.30 -11.49
CA LEU A 112 8.29 -21.40 -10.88
C LEU A 112 6.93 -21.52 -11.59
N ARG A 113 6.92 -21.56 -12.92
CA ARG A 113 5.70 -21.76 -13.70
C ARG A 113 5.02 -23.09 -13.40
N ALA A 114 5.79 -24.18 -13.34
CA ALA A 114 5.26 -25.50 -12.99
C ALA A 114 4.69 -25.50 -11.55
N GLY A 115 5.40 -24.89 -10.61
CA GLY A 115 4.94 -24.76 -9.23
C GLY A 115 3.65 -23.96 -9.11
N HIS A 116 3.54 -22.82 -9.80
CA HIS A 116 2.32 -22.01 -9.84
C HIS A 116 1.13 -22.79 -10.45
N ALA A 117 1.35 -23.53 -11.53
CA ALA A 117 0.30 -24.36 -12.11
C ALA A 117 -0.18 -25.43 -11.14
N ALA A 118 0.73 -26.19 -10.54
CA ALA A 118 0.39 -27.22 -9.55
C ALA A 118 -0.35 -26.64 -8.32
N TYR A 119 0.05 -25.46 -7.88
CA TYR A 119 -0.59 -24.79 -6.76
C TYR A 119 -2.01 -24.31 -7.14
N ALA A 120 -2.18 -23.70 -8.28
CA ALA A 120 -3.49 -23.23 -8.76
C ALA A 120 -4.45 -24.40 -9.00
N ASP A 121 -3.96 -25.51 -9.55
CA ASP A 121 -4.74 -26.74 -9.74
C ASP A 121 -5.21 -27.34 -8.41
N ARG A 122 -4.37 -27.28 -7.36
CA ARG A 122 -4.68 -27.84 -6.06
C ARG A 122 -5.63 -26.97 -5.24
N PHE A 123 -5.43 -25.65 -5.22
CA PHE A 123 -6.12 -24.74 -4.31
C PHE A 123 -7.13 -23.78 -4.98
N GLY A 124 -7.14 -23.72 -6.32
CA GLY A 124 -8.11 -22.93 -7.08
C GLY A 124 -7.84 -21.42 -7.13
N HIS A 125 -6.64 -20.99 -6.70
CA HIS A 125 -6.22 -19.59 -6.75
C HIS A 125 -4.70 -19.47 -6.98
N ALA A 126 -4.23 -18.27 -7.32
CA ALA A 126 -2.83 -18.01 -7.53
C ALA A 126 -2.01 -18.18 -6.23
N PHE A 127 -0.78 -18.68 -6.34
CA PHE A 127 0.18 -18.62 -5.24
C PHE A 127 0.59 -17.17 -5.00
N ILE A 128 0.31 -16.68 -3.81
CA ILE A 128 0.71 -15.34 -3.35
C ILE A 128 1.64 -15.45 -2.16
N VAL A 129 2.61 -14.55 -2.10
CA VAL A 129 3.61 -14.49 -1.02
C VAL A 129 4.12 -13.06 -0.88
N HIS A 130 4.28 -12.59 0.35
CA HIS A 130 4.91 -11.32 0.66
C HIS A 130 6.42 -11.52 0.79
N LEU A 131 7.19 -10.82 -0.05
CA LEU A 131 8.65 -10.99 -0.14
C LEU A 131 9.42 -9.67 0.07
N ASP A 132 8.76 -8.62 0.60
CA ASP A 132 9.43 -7.33 0.79
C ASP A 132 10.55 -7.39 1.86
N ASP A 133 10.49 -8.37 2.78
CA ASP A 133 11.49 -8.59 3.83
C ASP A 133 12.76 -9.30 3.32
N PHE A 134 12.76 -9.78 2.08
CA PHE A 134 13.88 -10.51 1.47
C PHE A 134 14.58 -9.66 0.41
N GLY A 135 15.91 -9.85 0.29
CA GLY A 135 16.69 -9.27 -0.79
C GLY A 135 16.21 -9.74 -2.17
N PRO A 136 16.41 -8.95 -3.23
CA PRO A 136 15.97 -9.33 -4.58
C PRO A 136 16.50 -10.70 -5.04
N GLU A 137 17.72 -11.03 -4.63
CA GLU A 137 18.41 -12.29 -4.93
C GLU A 137 17.82 -13.50 -4.20
N GLU A 138 17.18 -13.29 -3.05
CA GLU A 138 16.59 -14.36 -2.24
C GLU A 138 15.16 -14.69 -2.63
N ARG A 139 14.45 -13.71 -3.24
CA ARG A 139 13.00 -13.80 -3.49
C ARG A 139 12.57 -14.98 -4.33
N LEU A 140 13.39 -15.37 -5.32
CA LEU A 140 13.08 -16.51 -6.16
C LEU A 140 13.15 -17.83 -5.35
N ASP A 141 14.20 -18.00 -4.56
CA ASP A 141 14.38 -19.17 -3.74
C ASP A 141 13.29 -19.27 -2.65
N GLN A 142 12.92 -18.15 -2.04
CA GLN A 142 11.82 -18.07 -1.08
C GLN A 142 10.47 -18.42 -1.72
N ALA A 143 10.21 -17.94 -2.93
CA ALA A 143 8.98 -18.28 -3.65
C ALA A 143 8.92 -19.78 -3.97
N LEU A 144 10.01 -20.36 -4.49
CA LEU A 144 10.08 -21.81 -4.80
C LEU A 144 9.98 -22.67 -3.54
N ALA A 145 10.63 -22.29 -2.45
CA ALA A 145 10.52 -22.97 -1.18
C ALA A 145 9.10 -22.87 -0.62
N GLY A 146 8.50 -21.69 -0.66
CA GLY A 146 7.11 -21.45 -0.24
C GLY A 146 6.11 -22.33 -1.00
N ILE A 147 6.21 -22.39 -2.33
CA ILE A 147 5.34 -23.26 -3.15
C ILE A 147 5.47 -24.71 -2.72
N ARG A 148 6.71 -25.25 -2.58
CA ARG A 148 6.93 -26.64 -2.18
C ARG A 148 6.31 -26.95 -0.82
N THR A 149 6.53 -26.08 0.16
CA THR A 149 6.00 -26.25 1.52
C THR A 149 4.48 -26.21 1.50
N ARG A 150 3.90 -25.21 0.87
CA ARG A 150 2.46 -24.98 0.89
C ARG A 150 1.68 -25.98 0.01
N LEU A 151 2.30 -26.60 -0.97
CA LEU A 151 1.69 -27.73 -1.69
C LEU A 151 1.44 -28.95 -0.80
N ALA A 152 2.07 -29.04 0.37
CA ALA A 152 1.81 -30.13 1.33
C ALA A 152 0.63 -29.81 2.28
N ASN A 153 0.19 -28.58 2.39
CA ASN A 153 -0.89 -28.15 3.27
C ASN A 153 -2.22 -28.81 2.89
N ASP A 154 -3.10 -28.99 3.87
CA ASP A 154 -4.50 -29.19 3.58
C ASP A 154 -5.20 -27.87 3.18
N ALA A 155 -6.46 -27.95 2.76
CA ALA A 155 -7.18 -26.79 2.23
C ALA A 155 -7.45 -25.69 3.29
N ASP A 156 -7.61 -26.07 4.55
CA ASP A 156 -7.88 -25.13 5.65
C ASP A 156 -6.59 -24.47 6.14
N GLU A 157 -5.52 -25.23 6.26
CA GLU A 157 -4.17 -24.72 6.54
C GLU A 157 -3.74 -23.72 5.45
N GLU A 158 -3.90 -24.11 4.20
CA GLU A 158 -3.52 -23.24 3.08
C GLU A 158 -4.34 -21.96 3.04
N ARG A 159 -5.62 -22.04 3.33
CA ARG A 159 -6.48 -20.87 3.41
C ARG A 159 -6.03 -19.89 4.49
N ALA A 160 -5.62 -20.39 5.64
CA ALA A 160 -5.11 -19.56 6.74
C ALA A 160 -3.81 -18.87 6.33
N VAL A 161 -2.87 -19.60 5.71
CA VAL A 161 -1.59 -19.06 5.22
C VAL A 161 -1.83 -18.03 4.11
N ALA A 162 -2.67 -18.35 3.11
CA ALA A 162 -2.99 -17.44 2.02
C ALA A 162 -3.67 -16.15 2.53
N GLY A 163 -4.53 -16.26 3.55
CA GLY A 163 -5.16 -15.10 4.20
C GLY A 163 -4.14 -14.19 4.87
N GLU A 164 -3.13 -14.75 5.55
CA GLU A 164 -2.04 -14.00 6.15
C GLU A 164 -1.17 -13.30 5.10
N GLU A 165 -0.79 -14.01 4.05
CA GLU A 165 -0.01 -13.45 2.95
C GLU A 165 -0.77 -12.31 2.24
N LEU A 166 -2.08 -12.48 2.03
CA LEU A 166 -2.93 -11.46 1.44
C LEU A 166 -2.97 -10.19 2.30
N ARG A 167 -3.09 -10.31 3.65
CA ARG A 167 -3.07 -9.16 4.57
C ARG A 167 -1.74 -8.40 4.48
N ARG A 168 -0.60 -9.11 4.49
CA ARG A 168 0.73 -8.50 4.35
C ARG A 168 0.85 -7.76 3.02
N LEU A 169 0.42 -8.37 1.92
CA LEU A 169 0.44 -7.76 0.60
C LEU A 169 -0.46 -6.52 0.53
N ALA A 170 -1.70 -6.60 1.04
CA ALA A 170 -2.63 -5.49 1.07
C ALA A 170 -2.08 -4.31 1.88
N ARG A 171 -1.53 -4.57 3.07
CA ARG A 171 -0.87 -3.58 3.91
C ARG A 171 0.31 -2.91 3.20
N ALA A 172 1.19 -3.68 2.59
CA ALA A 172 2.35 -3.17 1.86
C ALA A 172 1.95 -2.33 0.64
N ARG A 173 0.95 -2.75 -0.12
CA ARG A 173 0.40 -2.00 -1.26
C ARG A 173 -0.24 -0.69 -0.81
N LEU A 174 -1.01 -0.71 0.27
CA LEU A 174 -1.63 0.47 0.85
C LEU A 174 -0.58 1.46 1.35
N ALA A 175 0.45 1.00 2.05
CA ALA A 175 1.57 1.83 2.49
C ALA A 175 2.29 2.49 1.30
N ARG A 176 2.58 1.74 0.24
CA ARG A 176 3.18 2.27 -1.00
C ARG A 176 2.30 3.31 -1.68
N LEU A 177 0.99 3.08 -1.76
CA LEU A 177 0.02 4.03 -2.31
C LEU A 177 0.05 5.38 -1.59
N LEU A 178 0.27 5.36 -0.29
CA LEU A 178 0.26 6.55 0.57
C LEU A 178 1.63 7.22 0.70
N THR A 179 2.71 6.56 0.30
CA THR A 179 4.07 7.11 0.33
C THR A 179 4.58 7.50 -1.06
N ALA A 180 3.95 7.01 -2.13
CA ALA A 180 4.38 7.26 -3.50
C ALA A 180 4.37 8.77 -3.82
N PRO A 181 5.49 9.36 -4.27
CA PRO A 181 5.50 10.69 -4.83
C PRO A 181 4.63 10.74 -6.07
N ARG A 182 4.01 11.89 -6.33
CA ARG A 182 3.12 12.10 -7.47
C ARG A 182 3.84 11.71 -8.77
N ALA A 183 3.47 10.61 -9.42
CA ALA A 183 3.85 10.37 -10.80
C ALA A 183 3.21 11.46 -11.66
N GLY A 184 4.00 12.48 -12.07
CA GLY A 184 3.44 13.54 -12.93
C GLY A 184 3.93 14.96 -12.69
N ALA A 185 5.08 15.15 -12.03
CA ALA A 185 5.83 16.39 -12.16
C ALA A 185 7.03 16.15 -13.09
N ALA A 186 6.74 15.91 -14.37
CA ALA A 186 7.75 16.13 -15.40
C ALA A 186 8.11 17.63 -15.33
N ARG A 187 9.37 17.92 -14.99
CA ARG A 187 9.91 19.29 -15.05
C ARG A 187 9.94 19.72 -16.52
N PRO A 188 9.64 20.97 -16.78
CA PRO A 188 9.80 21.58 -18.09
C PRO A 188 11.27 21.60 -18.52
#